data_6b2fc9e3dd5bb07d095bb091f0958211
#
_entry.id   6b2fc9e3dd5bb07d095bb091f0958211
#
_cell.length_a   1.000
_cell.length_b   1.000
_cell.length_c   1.000
_cell.angle_alpha   90.00
_cell.angle_beta   90.00
_cell.angle_gamma   90.00
#
_symmetry.space_group_name_H-M   'P 1'
#
loop_
_entity.id
_entity.type
_entity.pdbx_description
1 polymer ?
#
loop_
_entity_poly.entity_id
_entity_poly.type
_entity_poly.pdbx_seq_one_letter_code
_entity_poly.pdbx_strand_id
1 'polypeptide(L)'
;MGETVYLTDYFVTVLPLLGSGAAALFSRSMRHVNAENKLLRRQVDEQVLVDDVTELYNLRAMYRDAQMMTGYCVRNHLPISLMIIQMRYESELRGMLSHSRYIQLRKRLAELVMDSVRVEDKVYCIDEHGTMAILLTSNEANSAYVRSRIIAAVTKEDAFDGILERGTHMDLRF
;
A
#
# COMPACT_ATOMS: atom_id res chain seq x y z
N MET A 1 55.43 38.13 29.87
CA MET A 1 54.70 38.21 28.57
C MET A 1 54.62 36.82 27.89
N GLY A 2 54.59 35.76 28.70
CA GLY A 2 54.62 34.35 28.17
C GLY A 2 53.41 33.48 28.47
N GLU A 3 52.50 33.91 29.38
CA GLU A 3 51.36 33.03 29.83
C GLU A 3 50.10 33.12 28.97
N THR A 4 49.92 34.21 28.24
CA THR A 4 48.73 34.39 27.41
C THR A 4 48.74 33.55 26.14
N VAL A 5 49.91 33.16 25.65
CA VAL A 5 50.06 32.32 24.43
C VAL A 5 49.62 30.89 24.71
N TYR A 6 49.90 30.32 25.87
CA TYR A 6 49.52 28.94 26.22
C TYR A 6 48.03 28.75 26.40
N LEU A 7 47.33 29.74 26.89
CA LEU A 7 45.85 29.68 27.05
C LEU A 7 45.12 29.69 25.71
N THR A 8 45.55 30.52 24.77
CA THR A 8 44.98 30.57 23.42
C THR A 8 45.26 29.29 22.65
N ASP A 9 46.44 28.70 22.76
CA ASP A 9 46.77 27.41 22.10
C ASP A 9 45.92 26.25 22.68
N TYR A 10 45.67 26.27 23.99
CA TYR A 10 44.81 25.27 24.63
C TYR A 10 43.36 25.35 24.15
N PHE A 11 42.81 26.56 24.02
CA PHE A 11 41.45 26.76 23.49
C PHE A 11 41.32 26.39 22.04
N VAL A 12 42.32 26.67 21.22
CA VAL A 12 42.30 26.35 19.79
C VAL A 12 42.40 24.84 19.52
N THR A 13 43.11 24.09 20.37
CA THR A 13 43.31 22.65 20.18
C THR A 13 42.27 21.79 20.91
N VAL A 14 41.83 22.15 22.09
CA VAL A 14 40.95 21.32 22.93
C VAL A 14 39.45 21.51 22.57
N LEU A 15 39.03 22.72 22.22
CA LEU A 15 37.66 23.00 21.87
C LEU A 15 37.15 22.22 20.62
N PRO A 16 37.91 22.16 19.51
CA PRO A 16 37.53 21.35 18.35
C PRO A 16 37.51 19.85 18.64
N LEU A 17 38.42 19.37 19.50
CA LEU A 17 38.45 17.96 19.91
C LEU A 17 37.20 17.56 20.73
N LEU A 18 36.78 18.41 21.67
CA LEU A 18 35.56 18.20 22.44
C LEU A 18 34.32 18.26 21.54
N GLY A 19 34.28 19.22 20.60
CA GLY A 19 33.19 19.34 19.62
C GLY A 19 33.07 18.14 18.70
N SER A 20 34.20 17.62 18.21
CA SER A 20 34.23 16.43 17.34
C SER A 20 33.84 15.16 18.10
N GLY A 21 34.25 15.02 19.36
CA GLY A 21 33.82 13.91 20.22
C GLY A 21 32.32 13.91 20.51
N ALA A 22 31.78 15.08 20.86
CA ALA A 22 30.33 15.24 21.09
C ALA A 22 29.52 14.97 19.82
N ALA A 23 29.96 15.46 18.66
CA ALA A 23 29.31 15.21 17.38
C ALA A 23 29.35 13.72 16.99
N ALA A 24 30.45 13.02 17.27
CA ALA A 24 30.56 11.58 17.01
C ALA A 24 29.63 10.76 17.91
N LEU A 25 29.53 11.10 19.18
CA LEU A 25 28.62 10.44 20.12
C LEU A 25 27.16 10.72 19.76
N PHE A 26 26.82 11.95 19.40
CA PHE A 26 25.48 12.31 18.92
C PHE A 26 25.10 11.57 17.65
N SER A 27 26.01 11.52 16.68
CA SER A 27 25.80 10.78 15.42
C SER A 27 25.63 9.27 15.64
N ARG A 28 26.33 8.72 16.64
CA ARG A 28 26.20 7.30 17.00
C ARG A 28 24.87 7.01 17.68
N SER A 29 24.46 7.88 18.62
CA SER A 29 23.16 7.82 19.29
C SER A 29 22.01 7.94 18.29
N MET A 30 22.07 8.93 17.37
CA MET A 30 21.07 9.10 16.32
C MET A 30 20.95 7.90 15.39
N ARG A 31 22.06 7.28 15.03
CA ARG A 31 22.05 6.05 14.22
C ARG A 31 21.38 4.90 14.95
N HIS A 32 21.63 4.76 16.24
CA HIS A 32 20.98 3.71 17.06
C HIS A 32 19.48 3.92 17.16
N VAL A 33 19.03 5.13 17.49
CA VAL A 33 17.61 5.51 17.57
C VAL A 33 16.91 5.33 16.22
N ASN A 34 17.55 5.72 15.12
CA ASN A 34 16.98 5.54 13.79
C ASN A 34 16.88 4.06 13.37
N ALA A 35 17.85 3.23 13.77
CA ALA A 35 17.81 1.79 13.51
C ALA A 35 16.68 1.13 14.30
N GLU A 36 16.53 1.47 15.57
CA GLU A 36 15.47 0.97 16.45
C GLU A 36 14.08 1.41 15.98
N ASN A 37 13.91 2.70 15.64
CA ASN A 37 12.67 3.20 15.04
C ASN A 37 12.32 2.51 13.73
N LYS A 38 13.31 2.21 12.88
CA LYS A 38 13.10 1.47 11.63
C LYS A 38 12.66 0.03 11.89
N LEU A 39 13.20 -0.58 12.94
CA LEU A 39 12.83 -1.95 13.33
C LEU A 39 11.42 -1.99 13.92
N LEU A 40 11.07 -1.05 14.80
CA LEU A 40 9.73 -0.91 15.36
C LEU A 40 8.69 -0.61 14.29
N ARG A 41 8.98 0.28 13.34
CA ARG A 41 8.09 0.55 12.21
C ARG A 41 7.86 -0.71 11.37
N ARG A 42 8.91 -1.48 11.08
CA ARG A 42 8.76 -2.77 10.37
C ARG A 42 7.87 -3.75 11.13
N GLN A 43 8.01 -3.85 12.45
CA GLN A 43 7.16 -4.72 13.27
C GLN A 43 5.69 -4.26 13.27
N VAL A 44 5.43 -2.97 13.32
CA VAL A 44 4.07 -2.41 13.20
C VAL A 44 3.52 -2.64 11.80
N ASP A 45 4.29 -2.34 10.77
CA ASP A 45 3.90 -2.57 9.37
C ASP A 45 3.64 -4.06 9.10
N GLU A 46 4.35 -4.97 9.79
CA GLU A 46 4.12 -6.41 9.68
C GLU A 46 2.79 -6.88 10.28
N GLN A 47 2.20 -6.12 11.17
CA GLN A 47 0.90 -6.42 11.79
C GLN A 47 -0.28 -5.80 11.04
N VAL A 48 -0.05 -4.75 10.24
CA VAL A 48 -1.09 -4.12 9.43
C VAL A 48 -1.43 -5.02 8.25
N LEU A 49 -2.68 -5.45 8.19
CA LEU A 49 -3.22 -6.34 7.16
C LEU A 49 -4.23 -5.65 6.23
N VAL A 50 -4.42 -4.35 6.41
CA VAL A 50 -5.41 -3.53 5.68
C VAL A 50 -4.69 -2.39 4.97
N ASP A 51 -5.13 -2.05 3.77
CA ASP A 51 -4.72 -0.86 3.02
C ASP A 51 -5.41 0.37 3.61
N ASP A 52 -4.66 1.41 3.91
CA ASP A 52 -5.13 2.62 4.59
C ASP A 52 -6.06 3.51 3.74
N VAL A 53 -5.99 3.36 2.42
CA VAL A 53 -6.82 4.12 1.47
C VAL A 53 -8.13 3.40 1.19
N THR A 54 -8.08 2.14 0.79
CA THR A 54 -9.24 1.40 0.31
C THR A 54 -9.96 0.61 1.40
N GLU A 55 -9.34 0.46 2.57
CA GLU A 55 -9.82 -0.38 3.69
C GLU A 55 -9.92 -1.88 3.34
N LEU A 56 -9.46 -2.26 2.14
CA LEU A 56 -9.34 -3.66 1.73
C LEU A 56 -8.16 -4.33 2.45
N TYR A 57 -8.16 -5.66 2.48
CA TYR A 57 -6.97 -6.38 2.89
C TYR A 57 -5.80 -6.08 1.95
N ASN A 58 -4.59 -6.00 2.50
CA ASN A 58 -3.39 -5.69 1.72
C ASN A 58 -2.73 -6.95 1.13
N LEU A 59 -1.66 -6.76 0.34
CA LEU A 59 -0.88 -7.82 -0.29
C LEU A 59 -0.40 -8.88 0.71
N ARG A 60 -0.03 -8.48 1.93
CA ARG A 60 0.44 -9.40 2.97
C ARG A 60 -0.67 -10.33 3.45
N ALA A 61 -1.87 -9.77 3.68
CA ALA A 61 -3.05 -10.55 4.00
C ALA A 61 -3.39 -11.53 2.86
N MET A 62 -3.27 -11.09 1.61
CA MET A 62 -3.49 -11.93 0.44
C MET A 62 -2.56 -13.16 0.43
N TYR A 63 -1.26 -12.98 0.67
CA TYR A 63 -0.30 -14.11 0.70
C TYR A 63 -0.65 -15.11 1.78
N ARG A 64 -0.95 -14.64 3.00
CA ARG A 64 -1.35 -15.51 4.12
C ARG A 64 -2.61 -16.30 3.79
N ASP A 65 -3.64 -15.62 3.28
CA ASP A 65 -4.92 -16.23 2.99
C ASP A 65 -4.84 -17.16 1.77
N ALA A 66 -4.07 -16.79 0.73
CA ALA A 66 -3.84 -17.64 -0.43
C ALA A 66 -3.17 -18.97 -0.05
N GLN A 67 -2.20 -18.95 0.86
CA GLN A 67 -1.54 -20.16 1.34
C GLN A 67 -2.53 -21.09 2.04
N MET A 68 -3.39 -20.56 2.92
CA MET A 68 -4.40 -21.34 3.63
C MET A 68 -5.47 -21.87 2.69
N MET A 69 -6.01 -21.02 1.80
CA MET A 69 -7.07 -21.36 0.87
C MET A 69 -6.61 -22.40 -0.15
N THR A 70 -5.41 -22.24 -0.71
CA THR A 70 -4.84 -23.23 -1.65
C THR A 70 -4.70 -24.59 -0.99
N GLY A 71 -4.17 -24.65 0.25
CA GLY A 71 -4.04 -25.90 0.99
C GLY A 71 -5.40 -26.57 1.29
N TYR A 72 -6.43 -25.76 1.57
CA TYR A 72 -7.79 -26.25 1.76
C TYR A 72 -8.41 -26.77 0.45
N CYS A 73 -8.32 -25.99 -0.63
CA CYS A 73 -8.89 -26.34 -1.93
C CYS A 73 -8.25 -27.59 -2.53
N VAL A 74 -6.93 -27.73 -2.43
CA VAL A 74 -6.22 -28.93 -2.90
C VAL A 74 -6.70 -30.18 -2.16
N ARG A 75 -6.80 -30.13 -0.84
CA ARG A 75 -7.27 -31.30 -0.05
C ARG A 75 -8.71 -31.69 -0.33
N ASN A 76 -9.56 -30.74 -0.67
CA ASN A 76 -10.99 -30.96 -0.89
C ASN A 76 -11.36 -31.03 -2.38
N HIS A 77 -10.38 -31.04 -3.29
CA HIS A 77 -10.58 -31.02 -4.74
C HIS A 77 -11.48 -29.87 -5.22
N LEU A 78 -11.39 -28.72 -4.56
CA LEU A 78 -12.14 -27.51 -4.92
C LEU A 78 -11.33 -26.64 -5.89
N PRO A 79 -11.96 -26.01 -6.86
CA PRO A 79 -11.29 -25.05 -7.72
C PRO A 79 -10.96 -23.77 -6.95
N ILE A 80 -9.81 -23.17 -7.25
CA ILE A 80 -9.42 -21.85 -6.78
C ILE A 80 -8.90 -21.02 -7.94
N SER A 81 -9.27 -19.76 -8.00
CA SER A 81 -8.79 -18.80 -9.00
C SER A 81 -8.39 -17.49 -8.36
N LEU A 82 -7.43 -16.82 -8.98
CA LEU A 82 -7.00 -15.47 -8.64
C LEU A 82 -7.38 -14.54 -9.79
N MET A 83 -8.17 -13.52 -9.49
CA MET A 83 -8.50 -12.44 -10.42
C MET A 83 -7.72 -11.19 -10.05
N ILE A 84 -6.99 -10.61 -11.01
CA ILE A 84 -6.31 -9.32 -10.84
C ILE A 84 -7.09 -8.25 -11.58
N ILE A 85 -7.28 -7.10 -10.95
CA ILE A 85 -8.02 -5.96 -11.49
C ILE A 85 -7.12 -4.74 -11.46
N GLN A 86 -6.95 -4.09 -12.60
CA GLN A 86 -6.15 -2.87 -12.73
C GLN A 86 -6.93 -1.79 -13.48
N MET A 87 -6.77 -0.54 -13.08
CA MET A 87 -7.20 0.61 -13.87
C MET A 87 -6.29 0.72 -15.11
N ARG A 88 -6.89 0.69 -16.31
CA ARG A 88 -6.12 0.70 -17.58
C ARG A 88 -5.27 1.96 -17.75
N TYR A 89 -5.78 3.10 -17.34
CA TYR A 89 -5.17 4.41 -17.50
C TYR A 89 -4.86 5.06 -16.14
N GLU A 90 -4.31 4.27 -15.21
CA GLU A 90 -4.04 4.70 -13.84
C GLU A 90 -3.12 5.93 -13.80
N SER A 91 -2.02 5.92 -14.53
CA SER A 91 -1.05 7.01 -14.55
C SER A 91 -1.64 8.32 -15.10
N GLU A 92 -2.48 8.24 -16.10
CA GLU A 92 -3.19 9.39 -16.68
C GLU A 92 -4.22 9.94 -15.68
N LEU A 93 -5.03 9.08 -15.07
CA LEU A 93 -6.01 9.46 -14.05
C LEU A 93 -5.33 10.12 -12.85
N ARG A 94 -4.21 9.57 -12.40
CA ARG A 94 -3.40 10.12 -11.31
C ARG A 94 -2.81 11.49 -11.67
N GLY A 95 -2.44 11.71 -12.93
CA GLY A 95 -1.95 13.00 -13.43
C GLY A 95 -3.03 14.05 -13.62
N MET A 96 -4.25 13.64 -13.95
CA MET A 96 -5.39 14.55 -14.22
C MET A 96 -6.15 14.92 -12.94
N LEU A 97 -6.24 14.03 -11.97
CA LEU A 97 -7.01 14.24 -10.75
C LEU A 97 -6.13 14.87 -9.65
N SER A 98 -6.75 15.68 -8.79
CA SER A 98 -6.12 16.06 -7.53
C SER A 98 -5.88 14.81 -6.67
N HIS A 99 -4.89 14.86 -5.79
CA HIS A 99 -4.58 13.75 -4.88
C HIS A 99 -5.81 13.27 -4.09
N SER A 100 -6.63 14.18 -3.58
CA SER A 100 -7.86 13.85 -2.85
C SER A 100 -8.88 13.13 -3.72
N ARG A 101 -9.09 13.59 -4.97
CA ARG A 101 -10.01 12.92 -5.91
C ARG A 101 -9.50 11.55 -6.33
N TYR A 102 -8.19 11.41 -6.51
CA TYR A 102 -7.61 10.10 -6.82
C TYR A 102 -7.79 9.10 -5.68
N ILE A 103 -7.63 9.52 -4.42
CA ILE A 103 -7.96 8.70 -3.24
C ILE A 103 -9.44 8.31 -3.23
N GLN A 104 -10.34 9.26 -3.48
CA GLN A 104 -11.79 8.98 -3.56
C GLN A 104 -12.12 7.99 -4.69
N LEU A 105 -11.44 8.11 -5.84
CA LEU A 105 -11.58 7.17 -6.95
C LEU A 105 -11.20 5.74 -6.55
N ARG A 106 -10.06 5.57 -5.87
CA ARG A 106 -9.61 4.25 -5.37
C ARG A 106 -10.60 3.67 -4.36
N LYS A 107 -11.07 4.48 -3.40
CA LYS A 107 -12.09 4.05 -2.43
C LYS A 107 -13.37 3.60 -3.13
N ARG A 108 -13.89 4.43 -4.03
CA ARG A 108 -15.12 4.12 -4.75
C ARG A 108 -15.01 2.87 -5.60
N LEU A 109 -13.88 2.68 -6.29
CA LEU A 109 -13.61 1.45 -7.04
C LEU A 109 -13.59 0.22 -6.12
N ALA A 110 -12.95 0.32 -4.95
CA ALA A 110 -12.91 -0.74 -3.96
C ALA A 110 -14.31 -1.14 -3.48
N GLU A 111 -15.17 -0.16 -3.17
CA GLU A 111 -16.58 -0.39 -2.80
C GLU A 111 -17.33 -1.13 -3.91
N LEU A 112 -17.24 -0.66 -5.16
CA LEU A 112 -17.92 -1.29 -6.30
C LEU A 112 -17.45 -2.73 -6.54
N VAL A 113 -16.16 -3.00 -6.34
CA VAL A 113 -15.61 -4.36 -6.43
C VAL A 113 -16.13 -5.22 -5.28
N MET A 114 -16.09 -4.72 -4.03
CA MET A 114 -16.62 -5.42 -2.85
C MET A 114 -18.10 -5.78 -3.01
N ASP A 115 -18.93 -4.84 -3.48
CA ASP A 115 -20.37 -5.07 -3.72
C ASP A 115 -20.64 -6.06 -4.87
N SER A 116 -19.62 -6.28 -5.71
CA SER A 116 -19.72 -7.19 -6.86
C SER A 116 -19.27 -8.60 -6.57
N VAL A 117 -18.68 -8.89 -5.41
CA VAL A 117 -18.24 -10.24 -5.02
C VAL A 117 -19.18 -10.83 -3.96
N ARG A 118 -18.98 -12.09 -3.61
CA ARG A 118 -19.73 -12.76 -2.55
C ARG A 118 -19.04 -12.50 -1.20
N VAL A 119 -19.77 -12.74 -0.11
CA VAL A 119 -19.24 -12.57 1.25
C VAL A 119 -18.05 -13.50 1.54
N GLU A 120 -18.04 -14.69 0.93
CA GLU A 120 -16.94 -15.66 1.04
C GLU A 120 -15.70 -15.30 0.21
N ASP A 121 -15.85 -14.46 -0.81
CA ASP A 121 -14.73 -14.01 -1.65
C ASP A 121 -14.00 -12.86 -0.95
N LYS A 122 -12.68 -12.89 -1.01
CA LYS A 122 -11.87 -11.85 -0.38
C LYS A 122 -11.21 -10.96 -1.42
N VAL A 123 -11.34 -9.66 -1.21
CA VAL A 123 -10.75 -8.62 -2.06
C VAL A 123 -9.53 -8.01 -1.34
N TYR A 124 -8.47 -7.80 -2.08
CA TYR A 124 -7.20 -7.26 -1.60
C TYR A 124 -6.76 -6.08 -2.45
N CYS A 125 -6.20 -5.05 -1.83
CA CYS A 125 -5.43 -4.02 -2.51
C CYS A 125 -3.95 -4.42 -2.45
N ILE A 126 -3.32 -4.64 -3.60
CA ILE A 126 -1.99 -5.25 -3.65
C ILE A 126 -0.86 -4.25 -3.92
N ASP A 127 -1.20 -3.03 -4.31
CA ASP A 127 -0.23 -1.95 -4.51
C ASP A 127 -0.81 -0.55 -4.24
N GLU A 128 0.05 0.46 -4.28
CA GLU A 128 -0.31 1.87 -4.10
C GLU A 128 -1.03 2.50 -5.31
N HIS A 129 -1.08 1.79 -6.44
CA HIS A 129 -1.76 2.22 -7.66
C HIS A 129 -3.23 1.79 -7.70
N GLY A 130 -3.68 1.04 -6.69
CA GLY A 130 -5.05 0.55 -6.59
C GLY A 130 -5.29 -0.71 -7.42
N THR A 131 -4.24 -1.47 -7.72
CA THR A 131 -4.39 -2.83 -8.24
C THR A 131 -5.05 -3.70 -7.19
N MET A 132 -6.11 -4.39 -7.55
CA MET A 132 -6.85 -5.29 -6.65
C MET A 132 -6.68 -6.74 -7.07
N ALA A 133 -6.76 -7.62 -6.08
CA ALA A 133 -6.78 -9.06 -6.29
C ALA A 133 -7.99 -9.66 -5.59
N ILE A 134 -8.61 -10.67 -6.18
CA ILE A 134 -9.72 -11.41 -5.60
C ILE A 134 -9.36 -12.89 -5.59
N LEU A 135 -9.41 -13.51 -4.41
CA LEU A 135 -9.32 -14.97 -4.27
C LEU A 135 -10.73 -15.56 -4.33
N LEU A 136 -10.98 -16.38 -5.34
CA LEU A 136 -12.26 -17.00 -5.63
C LEU A 136 -12.16 -18.51 -5.44
N THR A 137 -13.07 -19.10 -4.67
CA THR A 137 -13.26 -20.56 -4.61
C THR A 137 -14.16 -21.02 -5.73
N SER A 138 -13.74 -20.76 -6.97
CA SER A 138 -14.54 -21.03 -8.17
C SER A 138 -13.65 -21.37 -9.36
N ASN A 139 -14.25 -22.03 -10.37
CA ASN A 139 -13.61 -22.28 -11.63
C ASN A 139 -13.61 -21.03 -12.54
N GLU A 140 -12.92 -21.11 -13.67
CA GLU A 140 -12.78 -20.01 -14.62
C GLU A 140 -14.16 -19.48 -15.13
N ALA A 141 -15.11 -20.37 -15.39
CA ALA A 141 -16.44 -19.98 -15.86
C ALA A 141 -17.18 -19.11 -14.85
N ASN A 142 -17.13 -19.49 -13.56
CA ASN A 142 -17.75 -18.70 -12.49
C ASN A 142 -17.00 -17.37 -12.23
N SER A 143 -15.68 -17.36 -12.42
CA SER A 143 -14.88 -16.12 -12.34
C SER A 143 -15.30 -15.11 -13.41
N ALA A 144 -15.70 -15.57 -14.60
CA ALA A 144 -16.22 -14.71 -15.66
C ALA A 144 -17.52 -13.97 -15.25
N TYR A 145 -18.39 -14.58 -14.43
CA TYR A 145 -19.58 -13.90 -13.90
C TYR A 145 -19.21 -12.77 -12.94
N VAL A 146 -18.23 -13.00 -12.05
CA VAL A 146 -17.74 -11.98 -11.13
C VAL A 146 -17.17 -10.80 -11.93
N ARG A 147 -16.33 -11.09 -12.93
CA ARG A 147 -15.80 -10.07 -13.85
C ARG A 147 -16.92 -9.24 -14.50
N SER A 148 -17.93 -9.91 -15.07
CA SER A 148 -19.06 -9.24 -15.73
C SER A 148 -19.84 -8.33 -14.75
N ARG A 149 -20.03 -8.74 -13.50
CA ARG A 149 -20.69 -7.94 -12.46
C ARG A 149 -19.86 -6.69 -12.12
N ILE A 150 -18.54 -6.84 -11.98
CA ILE A 150 -17.63 -5.71 -11.71
C ILE A 150 -17.67 -4.73 -12.88
N ILE A 151 -17.56 -5.21 -14.11
CA ILE A 151 -17.67 -4.34 -15.29
C ILE A 151 -19.01 -3.61 -15.31
N ALA A 152 -20.11 -4.30 -15.09
CA ALA A 152 -21.44 -3.70 -15.05
C ALA A 152 -21.57 -2.64 -13.93
N ALA A 153 -20.96 -2.87 -12.78
CA ALA A 153 -21.00 -1.91 -11.69
C ALA A 153 -20.18 -0.64 -12.00
N VAL A 154 -18.99 -0.79 -12.59
CA VAL A 154 -18.06 0.30 -12.91
C VAL A 154 -18.51 1.12 -14.11
N THR A 155 -19.26 0.52 -15.05
CA THR A 155 -19.76 1.21 -16.25
C THR A 155 -21.10 1.89 -16.05
N LYS A 156 -21.72 1.86 -14.85
CA LYS A 156 -22.91 2.66 -14.57
C LYS A 156 -22.61 4.14 -14.68
N GLU A 157 -23.56 4.89 -15.19
CA GLU A 157 -23.43 6.33 -15.47
C GLU A 157 -23.09 7.14 -14.20
N ASP A 158 -23.60 6.72 -13.05
CA ASP A 158 -23.44 7.34 -11.74
C ASP A 158 -22.31 6.72 -10.87
N ALA A 159 -21.60 5.72 -11.40
CA ALA A 159 -20.61 4.94 -10.61
C ALA A 159 -19.54 5.82 -9.94
N PHE A 160 -19.10 6.87 -10.63
CA PHE A 160 -18.06 7.79 -10.19
C PHE A 160 -18.50 9.27 -10.19
N ASP A 161 -19.78 9.54 -9.95
CA ASP A 161 -20.30 10.89 -9.87
C ASP A 161 -19.55 11.74 -8.83
N GLY A 162 -19.21 12.98 -9.23
CA GLY A 162 -18.46 13.91 -8.40
C GLY A 162 -16.93 13.61 -8.32
N ILE A 163 -16.48 12.47 -8.82
CA ILE A 163 -15.06 12.08 -8.83
C ILE A 163 -14.47 12.27 -10.23
N LEU A 164 -15.10 11.69 -11.24
CA LEU A 164 -14.73 11.84 -12.64
C LEU A 164 -15.63 12.88 -13.32
N GLU A 165 -15.13 13.45 -14.43
CA GLU A 165 -15.95 14.32 -15.28
C GLU A 165 -17.03 13.48 -15.99
N ARG A 166 -18.20 14.11 -16.23
CA ARG A 166 -19.30 13.44 -16.94
C ARG A 166 -18.85 12.98 -18.32
N GLY A 167 -19.12 11.70 -18.61
CA GLY A 167 -18.71 11.06 -19.86
C GLY A 167 -17.33 10.39 -19.81
N THR A 168 -16.61 10.48 -18.70
CA THR A 168 -15.38 9.70 -18.48
C THR A 168 -15.77 8.30 -18.00
N HIS A 169 -15.38 7.27 -18.75
CA HIS A 169 -15.60 5.89 -18.38
C HIS A 169 -14.33 5.28 -17.76
N MET A 170 -14.54 4.54 -16.66
CA MET A 170 -13.48 3.75 -16.06
C MET A 170 -13.29 2.46 -16.87
N ASP A 171 -12.09 2.26 -17.38
CA ASP A 171 -11.70 1.02 -18.08
C ASP A 171 -10.81 0.18 -17.17
N LEU A 172 -11.16 -1.10 -17.02
CA LEU A 172 -10.45 -2.06 -16.19
C LEU A 172 -9.80 -3.14 -17.05
N ARG A 173 -8.61 -3.57 -16.63
CA ARG A 173 -7.93 -4.76 -17.09
C ARG A 173 -8.11 -5.88 -16.06
N PHE A 174 -8.33 -7.07 -16.55
CA PHE A 174 -8.47 -8.29 -15.76
C PHE A 174 -7.43 -9.32 -16.17
#